data_43cfaf8dba882dd88fab7b8a0b4906b6
#
_entry.id   43cfaf8dba882dd88fab7b8a0b4906b6
#
_cell.length_a   1.000
_cell.length_b   1.000
_cell.length_c   1.000
_cell.angle_alpha   90.00
_cell.angle_beta   90.00
_cell.angle_gamma   90.00
#
_symmetry.space_group_name_H-M   'P 1'
#
loop_
_entity.id
_entity.type
_entity.pdbx_description
1 polymer ?
#
loop_
_entity_poly.entity_id
_entity_poly.type
_entity_poly.pdbx_seq_one_letter_code
_entity_poly.pdbx_strand_id
1 'polypeptide(L)'
;AVATCEVTTLAGGAGMSGRSCISARQMETWSHGQALFDQVDVERVEHDRLRNVAVIGINTFGWTFANRGLPVPAVKPYVELVAPSGKRWQWHDPASPARVEGSAVEFCRVVAQTRNVADTGLRATGEVATSWLSIAQCFAGPPQEPPAPGTRFRQVR
;
A
#
# COMPACT_ATOMS: atom_id res chain seq x y z
N ALA A 1 -25.10 -16.72 -9.84
CA ALA A 1 -24.74 -16.85 -8.43
C ALA A 1 -23.35 -16.25 -8.24
N VAL A 2 -23.25 -15.11 -7.54
CA VAL A 2 -21.97 -14.49 -7.20
C VAL A 2 -21.50 -15.19 -5.93
N ALA A 3 -20.38 -15.92 -6.03
CA ALA A 3 -19.78 -16.56 -4.87
C ALA A 3 -19.34 -15.47 -3.87
N THR A 4 -19.97 -15.43 -2.71
CA THR A 4 -19.52 -14.65 -1.57
C THR A 4 -18.32 -15.34 -0.97
N CYS A 5 -17.15 -14.72 -1.09
CA CYS A 5 -15.97 -15.15 -0.35
C CYS A 5 -16.16 -14.69 1.10
N GLU A 6 -16.56 -15.60 1.99
CA GLU A 6 -16.59 -15.35 3.42
C GLU A 6 -15.15 -15.38 3.96
N VAL A 7 -14.55 -14.21 4.08
CA VAL A 7 -13.35 -14.06 4.92
C VAL A 7 -13.86 -13.94 6.35
N THR A 8 -13.66 -14.97 7.15
CA THR A 8 -13.95 -14.95 8.58
C THR A 8 -13.02 -13.90 9.22
N THR A 9 -13.54 -12.68 9.39
CA THR A 9 -12.88 -11.67 10.20
C THR A 9 -13.12 -12.03 11.66
N LEU A 10 -12.10 -12.44 12.37
CA LEU A 10 -12.10 -12.40 13.83
C LEU A 10 -12.30 -10.95 14.28
N ALA A 11 -13.44 -10.70 14.93
CA ALA A 11 -13.93 -9.43 15.46
C ALA A 11 -14.54 -8.42 14.46
N GLY A 12 -15.86 -8.49 14.26
CA GLY A 12 -16.74 -7.32 14.10
C GLY A 12 -16.65 -6.47 12.82
N GLY A 13 -16.03 -6.95 11.75
CA GLY A 13 -15.91 -6.20 10.50
C GLY A 13 -17.00 -6.58 9.48
N ALA A 14 -17.58 -5.60 8.80
CA ALA A 14 -18.44 -5.79 7.65
C ALA A 14 -17.77 -6.70 6.61
N GLY A 15 -18.48 -7.69 6.08
CA GLY A 15 -17.96 -8.63 5.09
C GLY A 15 -17.38 -7.92 3.86
N MET A 16 -16.26 -8.41 3.35
CA MET A 16 -15.63 -7.88 2.14
C MET A 16 -16.42 -8.28 0.89
N SER A 17 -16.54 -7.36 -0.07
CA SER A 17 -17.10 -7.73 -1.38
C SER A 17 -16.20 -8.72 -2.11
N GLY A 18 -16.76 -9.54 -3.01
CA GLY A 18 -15.96 -10.49 -3.81
C GLY A 18 -14.81 -9.83 -4.56
N ARG A 19 -15.01 -8.60 -5.07
CA ARG A 19 -13.94 -7.81 -5.72
C ARG A 19 -12.82 -7.46 -4.73
N SER A 20 -13.17 -7.06 -3.52
CA SER A 20 -12.19 -6.74 -2.47
C SER A 20 -11.39 -7.98 -2.06
N CYS A 21 -12.03 -9.15 -1.96
CA CYS A 21 -11.35 -10.41 -1.69
C CYS A 21 -10.32 -10.77 -2.76
N ILE A 22 -10.67 -10.63 -4.05
CA ILE A 22 -9.75 -10.89 -5.17
C ILE A 22 -8.56 -9.93 -5.12
N SER A 23 -8.81 -8.64 -4.91
CA SER A 23 -7.75 -7.64 -4.82
C SER A 23 -6.83 -7.88 -3.62
N ALA A 24 -7.39 -8.25 -2.46
CA ALA A 24 -6.62 -8.62 -1.27
C ALA A 24 -5.74 -9.85 -1.53
N ARG A 25 -6.28 -10.90 -2.17
CA ARG A 25 -5.49 -12.07 -2.55
C ARG A 25 -4.36 -11.73 -3.54
N GLN A 26 -4.62 -10.84 -4.49
CA GLN A 26 -3.59 -10.36 -5.40
C GLN A 26 -2.48 -9.62 -4.63
N MET A 27 -2.84 -8.75 -3.70
CA MET A 27 -1.90 -8.00 -2.86
C MET A 27 -1.04 -8.95 -2.03
N GLU A 28 -1.65 -9.93 -1.34
CA GLU A 28 -0.94 -10.93 -0.54
C GLU A 28 0.06 -11.72 -1.39
N THR A 29 -0.39 -12.27 -2.52
CA THR A 29 0.48 -13.04 -3.42
C THR A 29 1.62 -12.18 -3.98
N TRP A 30 1.33 -10.92 -4.30
CA TRP A 30 2.32 -10.00 -4.83
C TRP A 30 3.35 -9.60 -3.78
N SER A 31 2.91 -9.26 -2.56
CA SER A 31 3.80 -8.82 -1.49
C SER A 31 4.70 -9.95 -0.97
N HIS A 32 4.16 -11.14 -0.75
CA HIS A 32 4.97 -12.31 -0.39
C HIS A 32 5.94 -12.72 -1.50
N GLY A 33 5.51 -12.63 -2.76
CA GLY A 33 6.38 -12.87 -3.91
C GLY A 33 7.57 -11.91 -3.98
N GLN A 34 7.45 -10.67 -3.49
CA GLN A 34 8.55 -9.71 -3.51
C GLN A 34 9.78 -10.23 -2.75
N ALA A 35 9.58 -10.91 -1.62
CA ALA A 35 10.69 -11.47 -0.85
C ALA A 35 11.50 -12.51 -1.64
N LEU A 36 10.86 -13.28 -2.51
CA LEU A 36 11.55 -14.24 -3.38
C LEU A 36 12.40 -13.52 -4.44
N PHE A 37 11.86 -12.47 -5.08
CA PHE A 37 12.63 -11.67 -6.03
C PHE A 37 13.83 -11.00 -5.39
N ASP A 38 13.66 -10.49 -4.16
CA ASP A 38 14.75 -9.91 -3.39
C ASP A 38 15.83 -10.95 -3.04
N GLN A 39 15.42 -12.18 -2.70
CA GLN A 39 16.34 -13.26 -2.33
C GLN A 39 17.20 -13.74 -3.50
N VAL A 40 16.64 -13.78 -4.71
CA VAL A 40 17.35 -14.26 -5.91
C VAL A 40 17.98 -13.12 -6.71
N ASP A 41 17.90 -11.89 -6.21
CA ASP A 41 18.41 -10.66 -6.86
C ASP A 41 17.93 -10.46 -8.31
N VAL A 42 16.67 -10.78 -8.56
CA VAL A 42 16.02 -10.61 -9.87
C VAL A 42 15.06 -9.42 -9.80
N GLU A 43 15.15 -8.55 -10.80
CA GLU A 43 14.19 -7.46 -10.92
C GLU A 43 12.83 -7.98 -11.36
N ARG A 44 11.80 -7.65 -10.58
CA ARG A 44 10.43 -8.03 -10.91
C ARG A 44 9.87 -7.12 -11.99
N VAL A 45 9.40 -7.71 -13.09
CA VAL A 45 8.64 -6.98 -14.11
C VAL A 45 7.25 -6.68 -13.58
N GLU A 46 6.92 -5.40 -13.46
CA GLU A 46 5.65 -4.94 -12.93
C GLU A 46 4.68 -4.49 -14.04
N HIS A 47 3.40 -4.60 -13.76
CA HIS A 47 2.32 -4.30 -14.71
C HIS A 47 1.22 -3.47 -14.07
N ASP A 48 0.39 -2.80 -14.88
CA ASP A 48 -0.70 -1.92 -14.44
C ASP A 48 -1.79 -2.63 -13.60
N ARG A 49 -1.83 -3.96 -13.56
CA ARG A 49 -2.67 -4.71 -12.61
C ARG A 49 -2.34 -4.37 -11.14
N LEU A 50 -1.15 -3.81 -10.89
CA LEU A 50 -0.74 -3.32 -9.59
C LEU A 50 -1.64 -2.17 -9.08
N ARG A 51 -2.43 -1.56 -9.96
CA ARG A 51 -3.43 -0.55 -9.59
C ARG A 51 -4.40 -1.05 -8.51
N ASN A 52 -4.73 -2.35 -8.51
CA ASN A 52 -5.59 -2.91 -7.47
C ASN A 52 -4.94 -2.85 -6.07
N VAL A 53 -3.64 -3.08 -5.99
CA VAL A 53 -2.87 -2.96 -4.72
C VAL A 53 -2.80 -1.49 -4.29
N ALA A 54 -2.54 -0.57 -5.23
CA ALA A 54 -2.56 0.85 -4.95
C ALA A 54 -3.94 1.29 -4.40
N VAL A 55 -5.04 0.84 -5.00
CA VAL A 55 -6.41 1.15 -4.53
C VAL A 55 -6.64 0.63 -3.11
N ILE A 56 -6.15 -0.56 -2.76
CA ILE A 56 -6.25 -1.06 -1.38
C ILE A 56 -5.49 -0.11 -0.45
N GLY A 57 -4.25 0.26 -0.78
CA GLY A 57 -3.46 1.21 0.01
C GLY A 57 -4.19 2.54 0.24
N ILE A 58 -4.80 3.10 -0.83
CA ILE A 58 -5.61 4.33 -0.75
C ILE A 58 -6.82 4.15 0.17
N ASN A 59 -7.55 3.05 0.02
CA ASN A 59 -8.78 2.79 0.78
C ASN A 59 -8.51 2.50 2.25
N THR A 60 -7.33 2.00 2.59
CA THR A 60 -6.92 1.71 3.97
C THR A 60 -6.29 2.91 4.69
N PHE A 61 -6.27 4.11 4.09
CA PHE A 61 -5.75 5.32 4.74
C PHE A 61 -6.33 5.52 6.15
N GLY A 62 -7.64 5.64 6.27
CA GLY A 62 -8.28 5.86 7.56
C GLY A 62 -8.11 4.68 8.53
N TRP A 63 -8.19 3.46 8.01
CA TRP A 63 -7.97 2.25 8.79
C TRP A 63 -6.55 2.17 9.36
N THR A 64 -5.54 2.60 8.62
CA THR A 64 -4.14 2.63 9.08
C THR A 64 -3.99 3.40 10.40
N PHE A 65 -4.62 4.56 10.52
CA PHE A 65 -4.63 5.35 11.75
C PHE A 65 -5.49 4.72 12.84
N ALA A 66 -6.74 4.37 12.49
CA ALA A 66 -7.69 3.77 13.43
C ALA A 66 -7.16 2.46 14.05
N ASN A 67 -6.54 1.60 13.26
CA ASN A 67 -5.94 0.33 13.72
C ASN A 67 -4.83 0.54 14.76
N ARG A 68 -4.17 1.71 14.71
CA ARG A 68 -3.13 2.11 15.69
C ARG A 68 -3.67 2.93 16.86
N GLY A 69 -4.98 3.13 16.94
CA GLY A 69 -5.58 3.98 17.95
C GLY A 69 -5.27 5.48 17.77
N LEU A 70 -4.82 5.88 16.58
CA LEU A 70 -4.50 7.27 16.25
C LEU A 70 -5.73 7.98 15.66
N PRO A 71 -5.87 9.31 15.88
CA PRO A 71 -6.90 10.09 15.22
C PRO A 71 -6.80 9.98 13.70
N VAL A 72 -7.92 9.68 13.05
CA VAL A 72 -7.95 9.64 11.57
C VAL A 72 -7.98 11.07 11.04
N PRO A 73 -6.99 11.48 10.21
CA PRO A 73 -6.99 12.82 9.64
C PRO A 73 -8.23 13.09 8.78
N ALA A 74 -8.85 14.24 8.95
CA ALA A 74 -10.06 14.64 8.19
C ALA A 74 -9.75 14.86 6.70
N VAL A 75 -8.54 15.35 6.39
CA VAL A 75 -8.10 15.63 5.03
C VAL A 75 -7.24 14.47 4.52
N LYS A 76 -7.67 13.88 3.42
CA LYS A 76 -6.90 12.82 2.74
C LYS A 76 -5.83 13.45 1.84
N PRO A 77 -4.62 12.88 1.78
CA PRO A 77 -3.61 13.32 0.83
C PRO A 77 -4.09 13.14 -0.61
N TYR A 78 -3.81 14.12 -1.47
CA TYR A 78 -3.83 13.86 -2.90
C TYR A 78 -2.71 12.90 -3.25
N VAL A 79 -3.00 11.89 -4.05
CA VAL A 79 -2.02 10.89 -4.46
C VAL A 79 -1.90 10.88 -5.98
N GLU A 80 -0.70 11.08 -6.49
CA GLU A 80 -0.37 10.96 -7.91
C GLU A 80 0.76 9.96 -8.11
N LEU A 81 0.46 8.85 -8.78
CA LEU A 81 1.41 7.76 -8.99
C LEU A 81 1.66 7.53 -10.49
N VAL A 82 2.92 7.30 -10.84
CA VAL A 82 3.32 6.86 -12.17
C VAL A 82 3.25 5.34 -12.24
N ALA A 83 2.35 4.84 -13.07
CA ALA A 83 2.14 3.41 -13.31
C ALA A 83 3.34 2.76 -14.02
N PRO A 84 3.47 1.42 -13.99
CA PRO A 84 4.47 0.69 -14.79
C PRO A 84 4.41 1.01 -16.29
N SER A 85 3.23 1.27 -16.83
CA SER A 85 3.03 1.72 -18.24
C SER A 85 3.38 3.18 -18.52
N GLY A 86 3.78 3.95 -17.50
CA GLY A 86 3.98 5.39 -17.60
C GLY A 86 2.71 6.24 -17.46
N LYS A 87 1.53 5.62 -17.35
CA LYS A 87 0.27 6.34 -17.10
C LYS A 87 0.27 6.94 -15.70
N ARG A 88 -0.45 8.05 -15.53
CA ARG A 88 -0.66 8.67 -14.21
C ARG A 88 -1.95 8.15 -13.59
N TRP A 89 -1.88 7.75 -12.33
CA TRP A 89 -3.02 7.39 -11.49
C TRP A 89 -3.17 8.44 -10.41
N GLN A 90 -4.39 8.92 -10.22
CA GLN A 90 -4.67 10.02 -9.31
C GLN A 90 -5.86 9.68 -8.41
N TRP A 91 -5.79 10.10 -7.15
CA TRP A 91 -6.85 9.94 -6.16
C TRP A 91 -6.95 11.16 -5.27
N HIS A 92 -8.16 11.41 -4.77
CA HIS A 92 -8.56 12.50 -3.89
C HIS A 92 -8.46 13.89 -4.56
N ASP A 93 -8.65 14.95 -3.76
CA ASP A 93 -8.69 16.32 -4.25
C ASP A 93 -7.27 16.85 -4.55
N PRO A 94 -6.99 17.29 -5.77
CA PRO A 94 -5.69 17.88 -6.12
C PRO A 94 -5.39 19.18 -5.36
N ALA A 95 -6.40 19.84 -4.78
CA ALA A 95 -6.20 21.00 -3.90
C ALA A 95 -5.79 20.64 -2.47
N SER A 96 -5.70 19.36 -2.12
CA SER A 96 -5.26 18.91 -0.80
C SER A 96 -3.87 19.46 -0.46
N PRO A 97 -3.67 20.00 0.76
CA PRO A 97 -2.36 20.47 1.23
C PRO A 97 -1.39 19.31 1.49
N ALA A 98 -1.90 18.09 1.62
CA ALA A 98 -1.10 16.89 1.79
C ALA A 98 -1.02 16.12 0.46
N ARG A 99 0.18 15.67 0.06
CA ARG A 99 0.42 15.03 -1.24
C ARG A 99 1.35 13.85 -1.12
N VAL A 100 1.11 12.81 -1.94
CA VAL A 100 2.01 11.69 -2.17
C VAL A 100 2.23 11.57 -3.67
N GLU A 101 3.48 11.59 -4.10
CA GLU A 101 3.86 11.54 -5.52
C GLU A 101 5.01 10.56 -5.73
N GLY A 102 5.01 9.84 -6.86
CA GLY A 102 6.12 8.98 -7.24
C GLY A 102 5.69 7.70 -7.97
N SER A 103 6.51 6.65 -7.87
CA SER A 103 6.26 5.37 -8.52
C SER A 103 5.10 4.62 -7.86
N ALA A 104 4.17 4.10 -8.68
CA ALA A 104 3.10 3.23 -8.19
C ALA A 104 3.64 1.92 -7.58
N VAL A 105 4.75 1.42 -8.11
CA VAL A 105 5.41 0.20 -7.59
C VAL A 105 5.93 0.46 -6.18
N GLU A 106 6.63 1.57 -5.98
CA GLU A 106 7.16 1.94 -4.67
C GLU A 106 6.05 2.21 -3.66
N PHE A 107 4.99 2.92 -4.07
CA PHE A 107 3.82 3.11 -3.21
C PHE A 107 3.20 1.78 -2.76
N CYS A 108 3.01 0.84 -3.68
CA CYS A 108 2.50 -0.49 -3.34
C CYS A 108 3.43 -1.24 -2.38
N ARG A 109 4.74 -1.12 -2.56
CA ARG A 109 5.74 -1.72 -1.66
C ARG A 109 5.68 -1.14 -0.25
N VAL A 110 5.47 0.17 -0.13
CA VAL A 110 5.34 0.85 1.17
C VAL A 110 4.05 0.43 1.87
N VAL A 111 2.89 0.52 1.22
CA VAL A 111 1.61 0.18 1.86
C VAL A 111 1.47 -1.30 2.19
N ALA A 112 2.15 -2.20 1.46
CA ALA A 112 2.25 -3.63 1.76
C ALA A 112 3.44 -3.97 2.68
N GLN A 113 4.17 -2.97 3.19
CA GLN A 113 5.31 -3.11 4.10
C GLN A 113 6.41 -4.06 3.61
N THR A 114 6.61 -4.12 2.30
CA THR A 114 7.77 -4.81 1.71
C THR A 114 8.98 -3.91 1.55
N ARG A 115 8.82 -2.59 1.74
CA ARG A 115 9.88 -1.57 1.79
C ARG A 115 9.53 -0.50 2.82
N ASN A 116 10.56 0.09 3.43
CA ASN A 116 10.39 1.34 4.16
C ASN A 116 10.23 2.51 3.18
N VAL A 117 9.46 3.52 3.53
CA VAL A 117 9.31 4.72 2.70
C VAL A 117 10.65 5.43 2.46
N ALA A 118 11.55 5.40 3.44
CA ALA A 118 12.90 5.98 3.32
C ALA A 118 13.78 5.30 2.26
N ASP A 119 13.41 4.08 1.82
CA ASP A 119 14.11 3.30 0.80
C ASP A 119 13.48 3.47 -0.60
N THR A 120 12.66 4.50 -0.78
CA THR A 120 11.92 4.77 -2.02
C THR A 120 12.11 6.20 -2.49
N GLY A 121 11.80 6.46 -3.75
CA GLY A 121 11.75 7.79 -4.33
C GLY A 121 10.39 8.50 -4.14
N LEU A 122 9.49 7.98 -3.29
CA LEU A 122 8.22 8.61 -2.99
C LEU A 122 8.43 9.95 -2.29
N ARG A 123 7.69 10.95 -2.74
CA ARG A 123 7.64 12.27 -2.10
C ARG A 123 6.34 12.43 -1.33
N ALA A 124 6.46 12.69 -0.04
CA ALA A 124 5.36 13.07 0.83
C ALA A 124 5.47 14.56 1.17
N THR A 125 4.41 15.31 0.93
CA THR A 125 4.30 16.73 1.29
C THR A 125 3.20 16.90 2.32
N GLY A 126 3.48 17.64 3.39
CA GLY A 126 2.56 17.86 4.51
C GLY A 126 2.58 16.72 5.53
N GLU A 127 2.27 17.08 6.77
CA GLU A 127 2.37 16.19 7.94
C GLU A 127 1.53 14.92 7.78
N VAL A 128 0.31 15.04 7.27
CA VAL A 128 -0.62 13.91 7.10
C VAL A 128 -0.06 12.87 6.12
N ALA A 129 0.52 13.31 5.00
CA ALA A 129 1.10 12.40 4.00
C ALA A 129 2.35 11.71 4.55
N THR A 130 3.22 12.45 5.23
CA THR A 130 4.44 11.93 5.85
C THR A 130 4.11 10.92 6.95
N SER A 131 3.20 11.27 7.85
CA SER A 131 2.75 10.37 8.92
C SER A 131 2.09 9.11 8.35
N TRP A 132 1.25 9.25 7.33
CA TRP A 132 0.62 8.09 6.70
C TRP A 132 1.65 7.13 6.11
N LEU A 133 2.57 7.60 5.27
CA LEU A 133 3.56 6.71 4.61
C LEU A 133 4.51 6.05 5.62
N SER A 134 4.76 6.68 6.76
CA SER A 134 5.62 6.09 7.80
C SER A 134 5.00 4.91 8.53
N ILE A 135 3.66 4.78 8.49
CA ILE A 135 2.90 3.73 9.20
C ILE A 135 1.94 2.95 8.30
N ALA A 136 1.97 3.20 6.99
CA ALA A 136 1.00 2.63 6.06
C ALA A 136 0.95 1.11 6.16
N GLN A 137 -0.28 0.57 6.18
CA GLN A 137 -0.56 -0.87 6.21
C GLN A 137 -1.83 -1.14 5.41
N CYS A 138 -1.74 -1.94 4.36
CA CYS A 138 -2.88 -2.23 3.49
C CYS A 138 -3.46 -3.64 3.66
N PHE A 139 -2.96 -4.41 4.60
CA PHE A 139 -3.38 -5.78 4.93
C PHE A 139 -4.00 -5.84 6.32
N ALA A 140 -4.91 -6.80 6.52
CA ALA A 140 -5.61 -7.01 7.78
C ALA A 140 -4.66 -7.53 8.88
N GLY A 141 -5.03 -7.29 10.13
CA GLY A 141 -4.29 -7.75 11.31
C GLY A 141 -3.96 -6.62 12.27
N PRO A 142 -3.24 -6.92 13.35
CA PRO A 142 -2.81 -5.91 14.30
C PRO A 142 -1.86 -4.89 13.64
N PRO A 143 -1.64 -3.72 14.25
CA PRO A 143 -0.66 -2.76 13.78
C PRO A 143 0.72 -3.42 13.64
N GLN A 144 1.34 -3.24 12.49
CA GLN A 144 2.70 -3.71 12.22
C GLN A 144 3.58 -2.53 11.83
N GLU A 145 4.80 -2.54 12.32
CA GLU A 145 5.79 -1.56 11.91
C GLU A 145 6.37 -1.92 10.52
N PRO A 146 6.61 -0.94 9.66
CA PRO A 146 7.30 -1.19 8.41
C PRO A 146 8.72 -1.71 8.67
N PRO A 147 9.33 -2.42 7.73
CA PRO A 147 10.72 -2.86 7.89
C PRO A 147 11.64 -1.66 8.16
N ALA A 148 12.70 -1.86 8.94
CA ALA A 148 13.67 -0.80 9.16
C ALA A 148 14.32 -0.37 7.82
N PRO A 149 14.68 0.91 7.67
CA PRO A 149 15.37 1.38 6.47
C PRO A 149 16.62 0.56 6.17
N GLY A 150 16.89 0.29 4.91
CA GLY A 150 18.08 -0.46 4.48
C GLY A 150 18.05 -1.96 4.69
N THR A 151 16.93 -2.54 5.20
CA THR A 151 16.89 -3.96 5.57
C THR A 151 16.26 -4.87 4.51
N ARG A 152 15.57 -4.32 3.53
CA ARG A 152 14.83 -5.05 2.50
C ARG A 152 15.33 -4.69 1.10
N PHE A 153 16.63 -4.79 0.89
CA PHE A 153 17.26 -4.59 -0.41
C PHE A 153 17.72 -5.93 -1.01
N ARG A 154 17.99 -5.89 -2.31
CA ARG A 154 18.78 -6.92 -2.95
C ARG A 154 20.13 -7.01 -2.25
N GLN A 155 20.53 -8.20 -1.84
CA GLN A 155 21.89 -8.42 -1.39
C GLN A 155 22.77 -8.41 -2.65
N VAL A 156 23.50 -7.31 -2.86
CA VAL A 156 24.59 -7.29 -3.82
C VAL A 156 25.67 -8.22 -3.27
N ARG A 157 25.86 -9.36 -3.94
CA ARG A 157 26.93 -10.31 -3.62
C ARG A 157 28.25 -9.81 -4.21
#